data_12c4e921c4cf53f447a5ad8d30257e9b
#
_entry.id   12c4e921c4cf53f447a5ad8d30257e9b
#
_cell.length_a   1.000
_cell.length_b   1.000
_cell.length_c   1.000
_cell.angle_alpha   90.00
_cell.angle_beta   90.00
_cell.angle_gamma   90.00
#
_symmetry.space_group_name_H-M   'P 1'
#
loop_
_entity.id
_entity.type
_entity.pdbx_description
1 polymer ?
#
loop_
_entity_poly.entity_id
_entity_poly.type
_entity_poly.pdbx_seq_one_letter_code
_entity_poly.pdbx_strand_id
1 'polypeptide(L)'
;ALPIYAMERKKKEGIQKDEVWNIIQRVLLDTSKTVSLEEYAETVGMTAVTLNRKIVNRCGYTVFQLQKMGKVLNACALLHFPELNIQYISDYLGFTNVEDFYRVFKRYRKVSVREYQTKNIGCGAQMQSGEESLQILEYLFLHFQKPFQMKEMETEMKKKESLIERRARETFGRSIQELLEEIRIRIACSYLSATDRTVTQISSDVGFGSIFSFQRSFSKYMNQTPSEYRRFHQCK
;
A
#
# COMPACT_ATOMS: atom_id res chain seq x y z
N ALA A 1 12.67 -2.70 -18.69
CA ALA A 1 11.32 -2.89 -18.16
C ALA A 1 10.68 -1.51 -18.01
N LEU A 2 9.70 -1.19 -18.86
CA LEU A 2 8.95 0.06 -18.78
C LEU A 2 8.13 0.08 -17.48
N PRO A 3 8.02 1.23 -16.81
CA PRO A 3 7.22 1.34 -15.59
C PRO A 3 5.75 1.07 -15.94
N ILE A 4 5.14 0.18 -15.17
CA ILE A 4 3.75 -0.30 -15.29
C ILE A 4 2.71 0.85 -15.33
N TYR A 5 3.10 2.05 -14.93
CA TYR A 5 2.26 3.24 -14.83
C TYR A 5 2.14 4.09 -16.10
N ALA A 6 2.85 3.76 -17.19
CA ALA A 6 2.77 4.54 -18.44
C ALA A 6 1.48 4.30 -19.25
N MET A 7 0.65 3.31 -18.88
CA MET A 7 -0.53 2.92 -19.66
C MET A 7 -1.90 3.39 -19.12
N GLU A 8 -1.97 4.10 -18.01
CA GLU A 8 -3.26 4.58 -17.45
C GLU A 8 -3.80 5.87 -18.09
N ARG A 9 -3.46 6.18 -19.33
CA ARG A 9 -4.13 7.25 -20.09
C ARG A 9 -5.30 6.70 -20.93
N LYS A 10 -6.37 6.23 -20.29
CA LYS A 10 -7.70 6.25 -20.89
C LYS A 10 -8.67 6.96 -19.95
N LYS A 11 -9.02 8.19 -20.38
CA LYS A 11 -10.06 9.05 -19.81
C LYS A 11 -11.32 8.24 -19.47
N LYS A 12 -11.73 8.28 -18.20
CA LYS A 12 -13.15 8.36 -17.82
C LYS A 12 -13.36 9.78 -17.26
N GLU A 13 -14.10 10.58 -18.01
CA GLU A 13 -14.58 11.89 -17.58
C GLU A 13 -15.45 11.74 -16.35
N GLY A 14 -15.25 12.61 -15.35
CA GLY A 14 -16.24 12.81 -14.33
C GLY A 14 -15.80 13.12 -12.91
N ILE A 15 -14.53 12.94 -12.50
CA ILE A 15 -14.02 13.47 -11.22
C ILE A 15 -12.58 13.90 -11.47
N GLN A 16 -12.30 15.16 -11.25
CA GLN A 16 -10.95 15.71 -11.33
C GLN A 16 -10.14 15.08 -10.19
N LYS A 17 -9.40 14.01 -10.50
CA LYS A 17 -8.52 13.35 -9.54
C LYS A 17 -7.48 14.37 -9.07
N ASP A 18 -7.37 14.59 -7.78
CA ASP A 18 -6.31 15.41 -7.22
C ASP A 18 -4.96 14.72 -7.50
N GLU A 19 -4.18 15.30 -8.40
CA GLU A 19 -2.89 14.73 -8.85
C GLU A 19 -1.93 14.48 -7.68
N VAL A 20 -1.97 15.34 -6.67
CA VAL A 20 -1.12 15.22 -5.48
C VAL A 20 -1.50 13.98 -4.68
N TRP A 21 -2.82 13.72 -4.50
CA TRP A 21 -3.28 12.50 -3.82
C TRP A 21 -2.98 11.23 -4.60
N ASN A 22 -3.03 11.27 -5.93
CA ASN A 22 -2.59 10.14 -6.75
C ASN A 22 -1.11 9.81 -6.52
N ILE A 23 -0.25 10.83 -6.39
CA ILE A 23 1.17 10.62 -6.06
C ILE A 23 1.32 10.07 -4.65
N ILE A 24 0.63 10.64 -3.64
CA ILE A 24 0.67 10.14 -2.25
C ILE A 24 0.28 8.66 -2.20
N GLN A 25 -0.81 8.28 -2.86
CA GLN A 25 -1.24 6.88 -2.93
C GLN A 25 -0.18 6.00 -3.60
N ARG A 26 0.40 6.43 -4.73
CA ARG A 26 1.47 5.69 -5.42
C ARG A 26 2.69 5.50 -4.52
N VAL A 27 3.15 6.55 -3.84
CA VAL A 27 4.29 6.50 -2.92
C VAL A 27 4.07 5.47 -1.81
N LEU A 28 2.85 5.38 -1.26
CA LEU A 28 2.51 4.43 -0.20
C LEU A 28 2.35 2.99 -0.70
N LEU A 29 1.86 2.80 -1.93
CA LEU A 29 1.58 1.49 -2.50
C LEU A 29 2.77 0.88 -3.26
N ASP A 30 3.66 1.70 -3.81
CA ASP A 30 4.79 1.26 -4.61
C ASP A 30 6.06 1.18 -3.76
N THR A 31 6.29 0.02 -3.17
CA THR A 31 7.40 -0.22 -2.25
C THR A 31 8.50 -1.11 -2.84
N SER A 32 8.28 -1.69 -4.02
CA SER A 32 9.23 -2.59 -4.68
C SER A 32 10.40 -1.86 -5.36
N LYS A 33 10.29 -0.54 -5.58
CA LYS A 33 11.35 0.31 -6.13
C LYS A 33 11.38 1.63 -5.38
N THR A 34 12.59 2.12 -5.09
CA THR A 34 12.76 3.49 -4.60
C THR A 34 12.67 4.42 -5.81
N VAL A 35 11.46 4.86 -6.14
CA VAL A 35 11.21 5.90 -7.15
C VAL A 35 11.65 7.23 -6.55
N SER A 36 12.44 8.01 -7.28
CA SER A 36 12.92 9.30 -6.79
C SER A 36 11.81 10.36 -6.75
N LEU A 37 12.02 11.41 -5.98
CA LEU A 37 11.09 12.53 -5.94
C LEU A 37 10.99 13.22 -7.32
N GLU A 38 12.10 13.27 -8.05
CA GLU A 38 12.21 13.81 -9.40
C GLU A 38 11.33 13.03 -10.39
N GLU A 39 11.41 11.70 -10.34
CA GLU A 39 10.58 10.83 -11.20
C GLU A 39 9.08 11.00 -10.91
N TYR A 40 8.67 11.14 -9.63
CA TYR A 40 7.28 11.48 -9.32
C TYR A 40 6.88 12.86 -9.84
N ALA A 41 7.76 13.86 -9.71
CA ALA A 41 7.48 15.21 -10.13
C ALA A 41 7.32 15.31 -11.66
N GLU A 42 8.14 14.60 -12.43
CA GLU A 42 8.04 14.51 -13.90
C GLU A 42 6.67 13.97 -14.34
N THR A 43 6.10 12.98 -13.62
CA THR A 43 4.80 12.40 -14.00
C THR A 43 3.64 13.39 -13.94
N VAL A 44 3.80 14.49 -13.20
CA VAL A 44 2.78 15.52 -13.00
C VAL A 44 3.22 16.90 -13.51
N GLY A 45 4.32 16.98 -14.25
CA GLY A 45 4.81 18.21 -14.83
C GLY A 45 5.22 19.29 -13.81
N MET A 46 5.73 18.86 -12.66
CA MET A 46 6.15 19.73 -11.55
C MET A 46 7.64 19.60 -11.28
N THR A 47 8.23 20.60 -10.61
CA THR A 47 9.56 20.41 -10.01
C THR A 47 9.45 19.59 -8.71
N ALA A 48 10.51 18.86 -8.36
CA ALA A 48 10.59 18.09 -7.12
C ALA A 48 10.25 18.92 -5.86
N VAL A 49 10.78 20.13 -5.79
CA VAL A 49 10.52 21.08 -4.69
C VAL A 49 9.03 21.44 -4.61
N THR A 50 8.41 21.75 -5.74
CA THR A 50 6.99 22.11 -5.82
C THR A 50 6.10 20.93 -5.42
N LEU A 51 6.38 19.74 -5.93
CA LEU A 51 5.63 18.53 -5.58
C LEU A 51 5.74 18.24 -4.10
N ASN A 52 6.96 18.19 -3.55
CA ASN A 52 7.15 17.91 -2.12
C ASN A 52 6.43 18.93 -1.23
N ARG A 53 6.48 20.23 -1.56
CA ARG A 53 5.74 21.27 -0.84
C ARG A 53 4.22 21.05 -0.89
N LYS A 54 3.68 20.71 -2.05
CA LYS A 54 2.24 20.41 -2.19
C LYS A 54 1.84 19.17 -1.37
N ILE A 55 2.68 18.12 -1.37
CA ILE A 55 2.45 16.90 -0.57
C ILE A 55 2.48 17.24 0.93
N VAL A 56 3.50 17.99 1.40
CA VAL A 56 3.60 18.40 2.83
C VAL A 56 2.37 19.23 3.24
N ASN A 57 1.95 20.18 2.40
CA ASN A 57 0.76 21.00 2.69
C ASN A 57 -0.53 20.16 2.72
N ARG A 58 -0.57 19.04 1.99
CA ARG A 58 -1.77 18.18 1.90
C ARG A 58 -1.86 17.17 3.05
N CYS A 59 -0.77 16.57 3.46
CA CYS A 59 -0.79 15.47 4.43
C CYS A 59 0.20 15.61 5.58
N GLY A 60 1.01 16.66 5.60
CA GLY A 60 1.98 16.89 6.68
C GLY A 60 3.28 16.07 6.58
N TYR A 61 3.43 15.25 5.53
CA TYR A 61 4.60 14.39 5.34
C TYR A 61 5.33 14.70 4.04
N THR A 62 6.66 14.59 4.06
CA THR A 62 7.49 14.60 2.85
C THR A 62 7.33 13.28 2.08
N VAL A 63 7.67 13.29 0.77
CA VAL A 63 7.70 12.05 -0.04
C VAL A 63 8.57 10.97 0.61
N PHE A 64 9.73 11.34 1.13
CA PHE A 64 10.63 10.41 1.83
C PHE A 64 10.00 9.77 3.08
N GLN A 65 9.23 10.54 3.85
CA GLN A 65 8.50 10.02 5.01
C GLN A 65 7.39 9.08 4.58
N LEU A 66 6.65 9.42 3.51
CA LEU A 66 5.61 8.56 2.94
C LEU A 66 6.19 7.25 2.38
N GLN A 67 7.34 7.29 1.72
CA GLN A 67 8.04 6.08 1.25
C GLN A 67 8.40 5.15 2.42
N LYS A 68 8.98 5.70 3.50
CA LYS A 68 9.27 4.91 4.70
C LYS A 68 8.02 4.31 5.33
N MET A 69 6.94 5.07 5.36
CA MET A 69 5.64 4.61 5.85
C MET A 69 5.10 3.46 4.99
N GLY A 70 5.10 3.61 3.66
CA GLY A 70 4.70 2.56 2.73
C GLY A 70 5.52 1.27 2.91
N LYS A 71 6.85 1.38 3.06
CA LYS A 71 7.71 0.23 3.37
C LYS A 71 7.31 -0.47 4.66
N VAL A 72 7.00 0.28 5.72
CA VAL A 72 6.56 -0.31 7.00
C VAL A 72 5.19 -0.98 6.88
N LEU A 73 4.25 -0.39 6.15
CA LEU A 73 2.93 -1.01 5.91
C LEU A 73 3.06 -2.35 5.16
N ASN A 74 3.92 -2.41 4.14
CA ASN A 74 4.22 -3.66 3.44
C ASN A 74 5.00 -4.66 4.32
N ALA A 75 5.92 -4.18 5.17
CA ALA A 75 6.58 -5.04 6.15
C ALA A 75 5.56 -5.71 7.08
N CYS A 76 4.55 -4.98 7.54
CA CYS A 76 3.48 -5.56 8.36
C CYS A 76 2.79 -6.74 7.65
N ALA A 77 2.57 -6.64 6.33
CA ALA A 77 1.99 -7.73 5.56
C ALA A 77 2.96 -8.93 5.41
N LEU A 78 4.24 -8.68 5.12
CA LEU A 78 5.23 -9.74 4.95
C LEU A 78 5.58 -10.45 6.27
N LEU A 79 5.55 -9.76 7.40
CA LEU A 79 5.83 -10.32 8.73
C LEU A 79 4.82 -11.38 9.20
N HIS A 80 3.69 -11.55 8.51
CA HIS A 80 2.75 -12.64 8.76
C HIS A 80 3.24 -14.00 8.22
N PHE A 81 4.29 -14.03 7.41
CA PHE A 81 4.85 -15.24 6.84
C PHE A 81 6.08 -15.70 7.64
N PRO A 82 5.97 -16.79 8.43
CA PRO A 82 7.09 -17.27 9.26
C PRO A 82 8.27 -17.78 8.44
N GLU A 83 8.06 -18.13 7.18
CA GLU A 83 9.09 -18.57 6.25
C GLU A 83 10.00 -17.41 5.78
N LEU A 84 9.54 -16.15 5.88
CA LEU A 84 10.33 -14.99 5.51
C LEU A 84 11.16 -14.51 6.71
N ASN A 85 12.48 -14.58 6.59
CA ASN A 85 13.36 -14.03 7.61
C ASN A 85 13.42 -12.48 7.52
N ILE A 86 13.78 -11.86 8.61
CA ILE A 86 13.80 -10.38 8.73
C ILE A 86 14.81 -9.74 7.78
N GLN A 87 15.97 -10.39 7.56
CA GLN A 87 16.98 -9.91 6.61
C GLN A 87 16.38 -9.80 5.21
N TYR A 88 15.73 -10.87 4.76
CA TYR A 88 15.06 -10.90 3.46
C TYR A 88 14.00 -9.81 3.32
N ILE A 89 13.13 -9.62 4.33
CA ILE A 89 12.09 -8.57 4.32
C ILE A 89 12.73 -7.18 4.23
N SER A 90 13.81 -6.95 4.99
CA SER A 90 14.56 -5.69 4.98
C SER A 90 15.12 -5.39 3.59
N ASP A 91 15.79 -6.36 2.99
CA ASP A 91 16.44 -6.24 1.67
C ASP A 91 15.38 -6.07 0.56
N TYR A 92 14.31 -6.87 0.59
CA TYR A 92 13.20 -6.81 -0.36
C TYR A 92 12.54 -5.42 -0.38
N LEU A 93 12.34 -4.82 0.80
CA LEU A 93 11.75 -3.48 0.93
C LEU A 93 12.79 -2.36 0.71
N GLY A 94 14.04 -2.69 0.41
CA GLY A 94 15.09 -1.74 0.11
C GLY A 94 15.46 -0.84 1.30
N PHE A 95 15.57 -1.43 2.50
CA PHE A 95 16.23 -0.79 3.63
C PHE A 95 17.75 -0.92 3.49
N THR A 96 18.50 0.03 4.05
CA THR A 96 19.97 0.03 3.98
C THR A 96 20.58 -1.16 4.71
N ASN A 97 19.96 -1.56 5.82
CA ASN A 97 20.31 -2.72 6.65
C ASN A 97 19.15 -3.04 7.60
N VAL A 98 19.25 -4.15 8.32
CA VAL A 98 18.22 -4.62 9.27
C VAL A 98 18.04 -3.66 10.44
N GLU A 99 19.10 -3.00 10.89
CA GLU A 99 19.05 -2.01 11.97
C GLU A 99 18.21 -0.80 11.57
N ASP A 100 18.37 -0.29 10.32
CA ASP A 100 17.53 0.77 9.77
C ASP A 100 16.05 0.32 9.71
N PHE A 101 15.82 -0.91 9.25
CA PHE A 101 14.48 -1.50 9.26
C PHE A 101 13.86 -1.51 10.65
N TYR A 102 14.54 -2.06 11.67
CA TYR A 102 14.04 -2.10 13.04
C TYR A 102 13.75 -0.69 13.60
N ARG A 103 14.66 0.25 13.36
CA ARG A 103 14.52 1.63 13.81
C ARG A 103 13.32 2.32 13.17
N VAL A 104 13.16 2.18 11.86
CA VAL A 104 12.06 2.78 11.10
C VAL A 104 10.73 2.10 11.48
N PHE A 105 10.70 0.76 11.55
CA PHE A 105 9.51 0.02 11.96
C PHE A 105 9.01 0.48 13.35
N LYS A 106 9.88 0.47 14.36
CA LYS A 106 9.54 0.93 15.71
C LYS A 106 9.09 2.39 15.74
N ARG A 107 9.68 3.25 14.90
CA ARG A 107 9.28 4.65 14.80
C ARG A 107 7.83 4.83 14.34
N TYR A 108 7.43 4.10 13.31
CA TYR A 108 6.08 4.20 12.71
C TYR A 108 5.04 3.33 13.42
N ARG A 109 5.41 2.14 13.91
CA ARG A 109 4.47 1.21 14.56
C ARG A 109 4.42 1.35 16.08
N LYS A 110 5.35 2.08 16.71
CA LYS A 110 5.49 2.26 18.16
C LYS A 110 5.74 0.96 18.94
N VAL A 111 5.87 -0.16 18.24
CA VAL A 111 6.20 -1.48 18.78
C VAL A 111 7.40 -2.06 18.03
N SER A 112 8.14 -2.98 18.66
CA SER A 112 9.22 -3.70 17.96
C SER A 112 8.64 -4.72 16.95
N VAL A 113 9.45 -5.13 15.98
CA VAL A 113 9.08 -6.19 15.01
C VAL A 113 8.70 -7.48 15.75
N ARG A 114 9.45 -7.86 16.78
CA ARG A 114 9.18 -9.05 17.59
C ARG A 114 7.83 -8.96 18.33
N GLU A 115 7.54 -7.81 18.93
CA GLU A 115 6.25 -7.59 19.59
C GLU A 115 5.10 -7.65 18.58
N TYR A 116 5.31 -7.10 17.40
CA TYR A 116 4.32 -7.14 16.31
C TYR A 116 4.01 -8.57 15.89
N GLN A 117 5.04 -9.42 15.70
CA GLN A 117 4.85 -10.81 15.32
C GLN A 117 4.21 -11.67 16.43
N THR A 118 4.60 -11.44 17.69
CA THR A 118 4.14 -12.31 18.81
C THR A 118 2.74 -11.98 19.30
N LYS A 119 2.36 -10.71 19.29
CA LYS A 119 1.09 -10.29 19.88
C LYS A 119 -0.08 -10.31 18.91
N ASN A 120 0.17 -10.67 17.64
CA ASN A 120 -0.84 -10.58 16.58
C ASN A 120 -1.59 -9.22 16.65
N ILE A 121 -0.82 -8.16 16.97
CA ILE A 121 -1.36 -6.85 17.25
C ILE A 121 -2.00 -6.34 15.97
N GLY A 122 -3.30 -6.51 15.90
CA GLY A 122 -4.12 -5.61 15.10
C GLY A 122 -3.71 -4.21 15.53
N CYS A 123 -3.31 -3.41 14.59
CA CYS A 123 -2.51 -2.26 14.80
C CYS A 123 -3.19 -1.15 15.57
N GLY A 124 -2.99 -1.10 16.86
CA GLY A 124 -3.44 -0.01 17.72
C GLY A 124 -2.59 1.25 17.70
N ALA A 125 -1.56 1.32 16.86
CA ALA A 125 -0.78 2.54 16.71
C ALA A 125 -1.26 3.28 15.45
N GLN A 126 -2.27 4.12 15.61
CA GLN A 126 -2.70 5.06 14.57
C GLN A 126 -1.52 5.90 14.10
N MET A 127 -1.46 6.16 12.79
CA MET A 127 -0.62 7.23 12.26
C MET A 127 -0.99 8.52 12.98
N GLN A 128 0.01 9.27 13.44
CA GLN A 128 -0.21 10.58 14.07
C GLN A 128 -0.59 11.67 13.04
N SER A 129 -0.97 11.26 11.83
CA SER A 129 -1.50 12.19 10.85
C SER A 129 -2.90 12.58 11.27
N GLY A 130 -3.14 13.86 11.46
CA GLY A 130 -4.50 14.39 11.55
C GLY A 130 -5.27 14.32 10.23
N GLU A 131 -4.64 13.77 9.16
CA GLU A 131 -5.21 13.73 7.82
C GLU A 131 -6.01 12.44 7.61
N GLU A 132 -7.30 12.61 7.43
CA GLU A 132 -8.30 11.55 7.38
C GLU A 132 -8.08 10.57 6.22
N SER A 133 -7.63 11.06 5.07
CA SER A 133 -7.38 10.23 3.89
C SER A 133 -6.21 9.25 4.09
N LEU A 134 -5.18 9.66 4.86
CA LEU A 134 -4.11 8.75 5.24
C LEU A 134 -4.57 7.70 6.24
N GLN A 135 -5.45 8.07 7.18
CA GLN A 135 -6.05 7.13 8.14
C GLN A 135 -6.88 6.06 7.42
N ILE A 136 -7.60 6.43 6.35
CA ILE A 136 -8.32 5.48 5.49
C ILE A 136 -7.35 4.46 4.90
N LEU A 137 -6.28 4.90 4.26
CA LEU A 137 -5.29 4.00 3.65
C LEU A 137 -4.63 3.11 4.70
N GLU A 138 -4.24 3.68 5.85
CA GLU A 138 -3.65 2.91 6.95
C GLU A 138 -4.60 1.81 7.42
N TYR A 139 -5.86 2.15 7.71
CA TYR A 139 -6.87 1.17 8.12
C TYR A 139 -6.96 0.00 7.12
N LEU A 140 -7.08 0.31 5.83
CA LEU A 140 -7.20 -0.70 4.79
C LEU A 140 -5.95 -1.60 4.69
N PHE A 141 -4.75 -1.01 4.83
CA PHE A 141 -3.50 -1.78 4.86
C PHE A 141 -3.39 -2.72 6.06
N LEU A 142 -3.99 -2.38 7.18
CA LEU A 142 -3.88 -3.16 8.40
C LEU A 142 -4.94 -4.26 8.50
N HIS A 143 -6.04 -4.09 7.76
CA HIS A 143 -7.18 -4.99 7.81
C HIS A 143 -7.46 -5.72 6.48
N PHE A 144 -6.55 -5.65 5.49
CA PHE A 144 -6.77 -6.17 4.15
C PHE A 144 -7.07 -7.66 4.08
N GLN A 145 -6.54 -8.47 5.00
CA GLN A 145 -6.69 -9.93 5.01
C GLN A 145 -8.09 -10.38 5.42
N LYS A 146 -8.76 -9.60 6.26
CA LYS A 146 -10.06 -9.97 6.83
C LYS A 146 -11.19 -9.66 5.85
N PRO A 147 -12.35 -10.34 5.96
CA PRO A 147 -13.57 -9.87 5.32
C PRO A 147 -13.85 -8.43 5.75
N PHE A 148 -13.99 -7.55 4.79
CA PHE A 148 -14.18 -6.14 5.08
C PHE A 148 -15.56 -5.86 5.66
N GLN A 149 -15.60 -5.17 6.79
CA GLN A 149 -16.83 -4.71 7.44
C GLN A 149 -16.75 -3.20 7.68
N MET A 150 -17.57 -2.44 6.99
CA MET A 150 -17.61 -0.97 7.12
C MET A 150 -17.86 -0.54 8.56
N LYS A 151 -18.67 -1.29 9.31
CA LYS A 151 -18.99 -1.00 10.70
C LYS A 151 -17.80 -1.01 11.65
N GLU A 152 -16.82 -1.89 11.40
CA GLU A 152 -15.56 -1.90 12.16
C GLU A 152 -14.74 -0.66 11.85
N MET A 153 -14.67 -0.26 10.58
CA MET A 153 -13.99 0.96 10.13
C MET A 153 -14.64 2.22 10.71
N GLU A 154 -15.98 2.30 10.73
CA GLU A 154 -16.70 3.41 11.36
C GLU A 154 -16.33 3.55 12.85
N THR A 155 -16.27 2.42 13.56
CA THR A 155 -15.96 2.37 14.99
C THR A 155 -14.54 2.84 15.26
N GLU A 156 -13.56 2.33 14.50
CA GLU A 156 -12.14 2.66 14.69
C GLU A 156 -11.83 4.10 14.28
N MET A 157 -12.38 4.56 13.17
CA MET A 157 -12.22 5.94 12.69
C MET A 157 -13.11 6.94 13.44
N LYS A 158 -14.09 6.48 14.22
CA LYS A 158 -15.11 7.30 14.89
C LYS A 158 -15.86 8.20 13.92
N LYS A 159 -16.19 7.68 12.74
CA LYS A 159 -16.85 8.39 11.64
C LYS A 159 -17.90 7.53 10.96
N LYS A 160 -18.97 8.16 10.45
CA LYS A 160 -20.02 7.48 9.70
C LYS A 160 -19.53 7.05 8.32
N GLU A 161 -20.00 5.90 7.84
CA GLU A 161 -19.73 5.34 6.50
C GLU A 161 -19.84 6.40 5.40
N SER A 162 -20.94 7.17 5.39
CA SER A 162 -21.16 8.20 4.37
C SER A 162 -20.07 9.26 4.28
N LEU A 163 -19.43 9.59 5.42
CA LEU A 163 -18.33 10.54 5.47
C LEU A 163 -17.03 9.89 4.97
N ILE A 164 -16.76 8.64 5.38
CA ILE A 164 -15.59 7.88 4.97
C ILE A 164 -15.62 7.64 3.45
N GLU A 165 -16.75 7.15 2.93
CA GLU A 165 -16.95 6.95 1.49
C GLU A 165 -16.83 8.24 0.69
N ARG A 166 -17.44 9.33 1.17
CA ARG A 166 -17.32 10.64 0.53
C ARG A 166 -15.87 11.08 0.48
N ARG A 167 -15.13 11.00 1.60
CA ARG A 167 -13.72 11.36 1.66
C ARG A 167 -12.88 10.52 0.70
N ALA A 168 -13.11 9.21 0.64
CA ALA A 168 -12.41 8.32 -0.28
C ALA A 168 -12.65 8.72 -1.75
N ARG A 169 -13.89 9.01 -2.12
CA ARG A 169 -14.24 9.44 -3.49
C ARG A 169 -13.67 10.81 -3.83
N GLU A 170 -13.74 11.78 -2.93
CA GLU A 170 -13.20 13.13 -3.14
C GLU A 170 -11.67 13.10 -3.25
N THR A 171 -11.00 12.28 -2.45
CA THR A 171 -9.54 12.25 -2.37
C THR A 171 -8.92 11.35 -3.43
N PHE A 172 -9.42 10.12 -3.55
CA PHE A 172 -8.80 9.08 -4.39
C PHE A 172 -9.58 8.81 -5.68
N GLY A 173 -10.80 9.39 -5.83
CA GLY A 173 -11.71 9.10 -6.94
C GLY A 173 -12.23 7.66 -6.94
N ARG A 174 -12.23 6.98 -5.80
CA ARG A 174 -12.55 5.56 -5.62
C ARG A 174 -13.37 5.32 -4.36
N SER A 175 -14.15 4.25 -4.36
CA SER A 175 -14.81 3.74 -3.16
C SER A 175 -13.81 3.07 -2.22
N ILE A 176 -14.17 2.88 -0.97
CA ILE A 176 -13.38 2.13 0.01
C ILE A 176 -13.11 0.70 -0.49
N GLN A 177 -14.11 0.06 -1.09
CA GLN A 177 -13.96 -1.28 -1.64
C GLN A 177 -12.94 -1.36 -2.79
N GLU A 178 -12.93 -0.36 -3.69
CA GLU A 178 -11.95 -0.29 -4.78
C GLU A 178 -10.53 -0.03 -4.26
N LEU A 179 -10.38 0.80 -3.22
CA LEU A 179 -9.09 1.04 -2.57
C LEU A 179 -8.56 -0.23 -1.89
N LEU A 180 -9.43 -0.95 -1.18
CA LEU A 180 -9.07 -2.22 -0.54
C LEU A 180 -8.66 -3.26 -1.58
N GLU A 181 -9.41 -3.37 -2.68
CA GLU A 181 -9.10 -4.28 -3.77
C GLU A 181 -7.71 -4.00 -4.35
N GLU A 182 -7.37 -2.72 -4.60
CA GLU A 182 -6.04 -2.35 -5.08
C GLU A 182 -4.94 -2.67 -4.07
N ILE A 183 -5.13 -2.37 -2.79
CA ILE A 183 -4.18 -2.70 -1.72
C ILE A 183 -3.92 -4.20 -1.68
N ARG A 184 -4.96 -5.03 -1.72
CA ARG A 184 -4.85 -6.49 -1.77
C ARG A 184 -4.01 -6.97 -2.96
N ILE A 185 -4.23 -6.39 -4.14
CA ILE A 185 -3.46 -6.74 -5.34
C ILE A 185 -1.99 -6.31 -5.21
N ARG A 186 -1.71 -5.12 -4.66
CA ARG A 186 -0.33 -4.67 -4.45
C ARG A 186 0.42 -5.56 -3.46
N ILE A 187 -0.23 -5.97 -2.38
CA ILE A 187 0.35 -6.93 -1.44
C ILE A 187 0.54 -8.31 -2.08
N ALA A 188 -0.42 -8.76 -2.89
CA ALA A 188 -0.27 -10.01 -3.64
C ALA A 188 0.94 -9.99 -4.59
N CYS A 189 1.27 -8.85 -5.19
CA CYS A 189 2.50 -8.69 -5.97
C CYS A 189 3.74 -8.99 -5.13
N SER A 190 3.81 -8.46 -3.91
CA SER A 190 4.90 -8.75 -2.97
C SER A 190 4.97 -10.23 -2.63
N TYR A 191 3.84 -10.89 -2.37
CA TYR A 191 3.79 -12.31 -2.06
C TYR A 191 4.20 -13.19 -3.26
N LEU A 192 3.77 -12.82 -4.47
CA LEU A 192 4.17 -13.52 -5.70
C LEU A 192 5.67 -13.43 -5.97
N SER A 193 6.30 -12.31 -5.63
CA SER A 193 7.75 -12.09 -5.83
C SER A 193 8.60 -12.71 -4.72
N ALA A 194 8.11 -12.70 -3.48
CA ALA A 194 8.88 -13.03 -2.29
C ALA A 194 8.67 -14.46 -1.78
N THR A 195 7.64 -15.18 -2.24
CA THR A 195 7.29 -16.50 -1.73
C THR A 195 7.00 -17.51 -2.84
N ASP A 196 7.14 -18.82 -2.51
CA ASP A 196 6.75 -19.92 -3.40
C ASP A 196 5.29 -20.35 -3.22
N ARG A 197 4.48 -19.59 -2.47
CA ARG A 197 3.06 -19.88 -2.26
C ARG A 197 2.31 -19.95 -3.59
N THR A 198 1.37 -20.87 -3.68
CA THR A 198 0.53 -20.99 -4.88
C THR A 198 -0.35 -19.74 -5.07
N VAL A 199 -0.75 -19.46 -6.29
CA VAL A 199 -1.65 -18.34 -6.61
C VAL A 199 -2.96 -18.44 -5.81
N THR A 200 -3.46 -19.67 -5.58
CA THR A 200 -4.66 -19.93 -4.78
C THR A 200 -4.45 -19.56 -3.31
N GLN A 201 -3.32 -19.95 -2.72
CA GLN A 201 -2.98 -19.58 -1.35
C GLN A 201 -2.86 -18.06 -1.20
N ILE A 202 -2.14 -17.40 -2.12
CA ILE A 202 -1.99 -15.93 -2.11
C ILE A 202 -3.35 -15.24 -2.23
N SER A 203 -4.25 -15.73 -3.09
CA SER A 203 -5.61 -15.20 -3.21
C SER A 203 -6.34 -15.19 -1.86
N SER A 204 -6.26 -16.29 -1.12
CA SER A 204 -6.84 -16.40 0.23
C SER A 204 -6.12 -15.51 1.24
N ASP A 205 -4.78 -15.52 1.23
CA ASP A 205 -3.94 -14.76 2.18
C ASP A 205 -4.16 -13.25 2.09
N VAL A 206 -4.48 -12.74 0.89
CA VAL A 206 -4.80 -11.32 0.69
C VAL A 206 -6.30 -11.01 0.82
N GLY A 207 -7.11 -11.97 1.25
CA GLY A 207 -8.52 -11.76 1.62
C GLY A 207 -9.52 -11.77 0.47
N PHE A 208 -9.21 -12.41 -0.67
CA PHE A 208 -10.22 -12.65 -1.71
C PHE A 208 -11.07 -13.90 -1.39
N GLY A 209 -12.38 -13.79 -1.57
CA GLY A 209 -13.30 -14.90 -1.35
C GLY A 209 -13.25 -16.01 -2.42
N SER A 210 -12.65 -15.73 -3.58
CA SER A 210 -12.45 -16.73 -4.64
C SER A 210 -11.24 -16.40 -5.52
N ILE A 211 -10.64 -17.48 -6.06
CA ILE A 211 -9.52 -17.35 -7.01
C ILE A 211 -9.94 -16.60 -8.29
N PHE A 212 -11.18 -16.76 -8.76
CA PHE A 212 -11.67 -16.09 -9.96
C PHE A 212 -11.78 -14.58 -9.77
N SER A 213 -12.30 -14.11 -8.62
CA SER A 213 -12.35 -12.69 -8.31
C SER A 213 -10.94 -12.10 -8.19
N PHE A 214 -10.02 -12.82 -7.55
CA PHE A 214 -8.62 -12.42 -7.45
C PHE A 214 -7.97 -12.27 -8.83
N GLN A 215 -8.04 -13.29 -9.70
CA GLN A 215 -7.43 -13.25 -11.02
C GLN A 215 -7.98 -12.11 -11.88
N ARG A 216 -9.28 -11.88 -11.84
CA ARG A 216 -9.92 -10.76 -12.55
C ARG A 216 -9.43 -9.42 -12.06
N SER A 217 -9.38 -9.22 -10.74
CA SER A 217 -8.89 -7.99 -10.13
C SER A 217 -7.39 -7.80 -10.39
N PHE A 218 -6.61 -8.87 -10.29
CA PHE A 218 -5.18 -8.81 -10.57
C PHE A 218 -4.91 -8.36 -12.01
N SER A 219 -5.58 -8.97 -12.99
CA SER A 219 -5.44 -8.57 -14.40
C SER A 219 -5.93 -7.14 -14.66
N LYS A 220 -6.98 -6.69 -13.96
CA LYS A 220 -7.49 -5.31 -14.03
C LYS A 220 -6.45 -4.28 -13.59
N TYR A 221 -5.73 -4.55 -12.48
CA TYR A 221 -4.78 -3.59 -11.90
C TYR A 221 -3.36 -3.73 -12.46
N MET A 222 -2.95 -4.94 -12.85
CA MET A 222 -1.57 -5.24 -13.26
C MET A 222 -1.39 -5.46 -14.75
N ASN A 223 -2.46 -5.52 -15.55
CA ASN A 223 -2.48 -5.82 -16.99
C ASN A 223 -1.79 -7.13 -17.37
N GLN A 224 -1.71 -8.09 -16.44
CA GLN A 224 -1.13 -9.41 -16.62
C GLN A 224 -1.71 -10.37 -15.58
N THR A 225 -1.55 -11.67 -15.78
CA THR A 225 -1.99 -12.68 -14.83
C THR A 225 -1.03 -12.79 -13.63
N PRO A 226 -1.48 -13.31 -12.46
CA PRO A 226 -0.59 -13.54 -11.32
C PRO A 226 0.60 -14.45 -11.65
N SER A 227 0.40 -15.48 -12.49
CA SER A 227 1.46 -16.40 -12.89
C SER A 227 2.49 -15.75 -13.79
N GLU A 228 2.06 -14.90 -14.73
CA GLU A 228 2.97 -14.10 -15.55
C GLU A 228 3.75 -13.11 -14.69
N TYR A 229 3.08 -12.44 -13.76
CA TYR A 229 3.73 -11.52 -12.82
C TYR A 229 4.85 -12.23 -12.05
N ARG A 230 4.57 -13.40 -11.46
CA ARG A 230 5.57 -14.20 -10.73
C ARG A 230 6.77 -14.53 -11.61
N ARG A 231 6.55 -15.05 -12.82
CA ARG A 231 7.64 -15.44 -13.73
C ARG A 231 8.64 -14.32 -14.01
N PHE A 232 8.18 -13.07 -14.03
CA PHE A 232 9.01 -11.91 -14.33
C PHE A 232 9.62 -11.23 -13.09
N HIS A 233 9.05 -11.44 -11.90
CA HIS A 233 9.40 -10.67 -10.71
C HIS A 233 9.85 -11.52 -9.52
N GLN A 234 9.80 -12.86 -9.62
CA GLN A 234 10.29 -13.71 -8.53
C GLN A 234 11.81 -13.55 -8.39
N CYS A 235 12.24 -13.10 -7.21
CA CYS A 235 13.63 -13.06 -6.83
C CYS A 235 14.09 -14.52 -6.61
N LYS A 236 15.00 -15.02 -7.47
CA LYS A 236 15.67 -16.31 -7.28
C LYS A 236 16.82 -16.16 -6.29
#